data_eee5cb08979a97e7fe03f7b4555ec88e
#
_entry.id   eee5cb08979a97e7fe03f7b4555ec88e
#
_cell.length_a   1.000
_cell.length_b   1.000
_cell.length_c   1.000
_cell.angle_alpha   90.00
_cell.angle_beta   90.00
_cell.angle_gamma   90.00
#
_symmetry.space_group_name_H-M   'P 1'
#
loop_
_entity.id
_entity.type
_entity.pdbx_description
1 polymer ?
#
loop_
_entity_poly.entity_id
_entity_poly.type
_entity_poly.pdbx_seq_one_letter_code
_entity_poly.pdbx_strand_id
1 'polypeptide(L)'
;SSVSGMGYMQEIQLTERKIKNFWKKMDELDVWGWEKDYSPIGSICDGLVWELRLRNKDGKAKVVNGYEEYPHNFNKLIKALNNLFGSKVESIKDLNTENEVITLSAEYYGGHQYIFLENNAGFVDENGNTTKVKIDEFKKQNFWKKIDELGVWNWHNKYPHRQPKYAAPTCQVNWKLKIINHNKAKHCSGYYFFPRNFKKFTKELSNLMGVEIEI
;
A
#
# COMPACT_ATOMS: atom_id res chain seq x y z
N SER A 1 11.96 -30.09 17.48
CA SER A 1 13.36 -29.77 17.19
C SER A 1 13.43 -28.31 16.75
N SER A 2 13.85 -27.46 17.67
CA SER A 2 14.10 -26.04 17.43
C SER A 2 15.38 -25.88 16.62
N VAL A 3 15.28 -25.39 15.41
CA VAL A 3 16.45 -24.90 14.66
C VAL A 3 16.67 -23.46 15.10
N SER A 4 17.54 -23.27 16.09
CA SER A 4 18.09 -21.96 16.38
C SER A 4 19.14 -21.65 15.32
N GLY A 5 18.82 -20.78 14.36
CA GLY A 5 19.80 -20.21 13.46
C GLY A 5 20.76 -19.35 14.30
N MET A 6 22.02 -19.78 14.43
CA MET A 6 23.09 -18.95 14.93
C MET A 6 23.27 -17.78 13.95
N GLY A 7 22.72 -16.63 14.30
CA GLY A 7 23.03 -15.40 13.58
C GLY A 7 24.46 -14.99 13.92
N TYR A 8 25.34 -15.01 12.94
CA TYR A 8 26.68 -14.44 13.08
C TYR A 8 26.53 -12.92 13.17
N MET A 9 26.86 -12.34 14.31
CA MET A 9 27.03 -10.90 14.44
C MET A 9 28.34 -10.51 13.75
N GLN A 10 28.23 -9.78 12.65
CA GLN A 10 29.36 -9.18 11.98
C GLN A 10 29.44 -7.71 12.40
N GLU A 11 30.56 -7.31 12.96
CA GLU A 11 30.83 -5.90 13.25
C GLU A 11 31.11 -5.16 11.95
N ILE A 12 30.29 -4.15 11.65
CA ILE A 12 30.41 -3.35 10.43
C ILE A 12 30.80 -1.93 10.80
N GLN A 13 31.95 -1.50 10.32
CA GLN A 13 32.37 -0.10 10.48
C GLN A 13 31.63 0.80 9.49
N LEU A 14 30.79 1.67 10.01
CA LEU A 14 30.03 2.64 9.24
C LEU A 14 30.80 3.96 9.15
N THR A 15 31.00 4.46 7.94
CA THR A 15 31.55 5.81 7.74
C THR A 15 30.46 6.87 7.87
N GLU A 16 30.80 8.05 8.38
CA GLU A 16 29.84 9.17 8.48
C GLU A 16 29.18 9.50 7.15
N ARG A 17 29.93 9.40 6.05
CA ARG A 17 29.40 9.60 4.68
C ARG A 17 28.29 8.62 4.36
N LYS A 18 28.45 7.32 4.68
CA LYS A 18 27.43 6.30 4.44
C LYS A 18 26.17 6.57 5.28
N ILE A 19 26.35 6.93 6.54
CA ILE A 19 25.25 7.26 7.46
C ILE A 19 24.49 8.48 6.95
N LYS A 20 25.17 9.55 6.55
CA LYS A 20 24.54 10.77 6.00
C LYS A 20 23.74 10.47 4.73
N ASN A 21 24.33 9.70 3.81
CA ASN A 21 23.66 9.30 2.58
C ASN A 21 22.43 8.43 2.85
N PHE A 22 22.49 7.54 3.83
CA PHE A 22 21.35 6.72 4.23
C PHE A 22 20.18 7.59 4.73
N TRP A 23 20.43 8.50 5.67
CA TRP A 23 19.36 9.37 6.20
C TRP A 23 18.76 10.28 5.12
N LYS A 24 19.60 10.85 4.23
CA LYS A 24 19.11 11.58 3.08
C LYS A 24 18.18 10.71 2.21
N LYS A 25 18.55 9.43 2.03
CA LYS A 25 17.72 8.49 1.26
C LYS A 25 16.40 8.18 1.96
N MET A 26 16.39 8.10 3.29
CA MET A 26 15.13 7.92 4.06
C MET A 26 14.17 9.09 3.88
N ASP A 27 14.70 10.31 3.86
CA ASP A 27 13.88 11.51 3.58
C ASP A 27 13.35 11.51 2.14
N GLU A 28 14.18 11.18 1.13
CA GLU A 28 13.77 11.06 -0.27
C GLU A 28 12.68 9.99 -0.50
N LEU A 29 12.70 8.91 0.26
CA LEU A 29 11.73 7.83 0.20
C LEU A 29 10.46 8.13 1.00
N ASP A 30 10.42 9.25 1.69
CA ASP A 30 9.37 9.63 2.64
C ASP A 30 9.01 8.50 3.64
N VAL A 31 10.02 7.82 4.17
CA VAL A 31 9.82 6.71 5.12
C VAL A 31 9.06 7.16 6.37
N TRP A 32 9.20 8.42 6.73
CA TRP A 32 8.51 9.01 7.88
C TRP A 32 7.00 9.13 7.68
N GLY A 33 6.53 9.26 6.42
CA GLY A 33 5.13 9.28 6.02
C GLY A 33 4.51 7.89 5.85
N TRP A 34 5.29 6.80 5.92
CA TRP A 34 4.75 5.45 5.79
C TRP A 34 3.69 5.14 6.85
N GLU A 35 2.75 4.25 6.52
CA GLU A 35 1.81 3.74 7.49
C GLU A 35 2.53 3.03 8.66
N LYS A 36 1.81 2.84 9.77
CA LYS A 36 2.34 2.04 10.89
C LYS A 36 2.21 0.55 10.63
N ASP A 37 1.16 0.15 9.91
CA ASP A 37 0.84 -1.23 9.61
C ASP A 37 0.54 -1.43 8.13
N TYR A 38 1.14 -2.45 7.56
CA TYR A 38 0.87 -2.98 6.24
C TYR A 38 0.40 -4.43 6.40
N SER A 39 -0.90 -4.66 6.19
CA SER A 39 -1.52 -5.98 6.26
C SER A 39 -2.38 -6.21 5.03
N PRO A 40 -2.37 -7.42 4.45
CA PRO A 40 -3.13 -7.74 3.26
C PRO A 40 -4.63 -7.64 3.51
N ILE A 41 -5.35 -7.50 2.40
CA ILE A 41 -6.80 -7.60 2.38
C ILE A 41 -7.14 -9.10 2.33
N GLY A 42 -7.76 -9.63 3.39
CA GLY A 42 -8.07 -11.06 3.51
C GLY A 42 -7.16 -11.82 4.48
N SER A 43 -7.47 -13.09 4.71
CA SER A 43 -6.69 -13.97 5.58
C SER A 43 -5.62 -14.70 4.75
N ILE A 44 -4.37 -14.51 5.09
CA ILE A 44 -3.23 -15.29 4.58
C ILE A 44 -2.80 -16.22 5.70
N CYS A 45 -2.73 -17.54 5.44
CA CYS A 45 -2.41 -18.52 6.46
C CYS A 45 -0.92 -18.58 6.80
N ASP A 46 -0.04 -18.36 5.81
CA ASP A 46 1.41 -18.38 5.97
C ASP A 46 2.01 -17.17 5.27
N GLY A 47 2.65 -16.29 6.01
CA GLY A 47 3.21 -15.07 5.44
C GLY A 47 4.38 -14.51 6.24
N LEU A 48 5.19 -13.67 5.58
CA LEU A 48 6.34 -13.01 6.18
C LEU A 48 5.91 -11.81 7.01
N VAL A 49 6.17 -11.88 8.30
CA VAL A 49 6.06 -10.73 9.21
C VAL A 49 7.37 -9.94 9.17
N TRP A 50 7.29 -8.63 9.03
CA TRP A 50 8.46 -7.77 9.09
C TRP A 50 8.21 -6.54 9.96
N GLU A 51 9.27 -6.02 10.52
CA GLU A 51 9.27 -4.79 11.30
C GLU A 51 10.45 -3.92 10.90
N LEU A 52 10.20 -2.63 10.74
CA LEU A 52 11.22 -1.60 10.54
C LEU A 52 11.19 -0.63 11.72
N ARG A 53 12.33 -0.48 12.39
CA ARG A 53 12.53 0.56 13.42
C ARG A 53 13.65 1.48 12.99
N LEU A 54 13.34 2.75 12.85
CA LEU A 54 14.30 3.79 12.52
C LEU A 54 14.32 4.84 13.62
N ARG A 55 15.51 5.30 13.98
CA ARG A 55 15.69 6.46 14.84
C ARG A 55 16.96 7.19 14.43
N ASN A 56 16.81 8.47 14.08
CA ASN A 56 17.96 9.31 13.78
C ASN A 56 18.49 10.02 15.04
N LYS A 57 19.66 10.64 14.93
CA LYS A 57 20.29 11.38 16.03
C LYS A 57 19.51 12.60 16.49
N ASP A 58 18.62 13.15 15.64
CA ASP A 58 17.79 14.30 15.94
C ASP A 58 16.50 13.90 16.69
N GLY A 59 16.38 12.63 17.09
CA GLY A 59 15.25 12.08 17.84
C GLY A 59 14.04 11.68 16.99
N LYS A 60 14.08 11.91 15.67
CA LYS A 60 13.01 11.46 14.78
C LYS A 60 12.98 9.94 14.73
N ALA A 61 11.84 9.34 15.04
CA ALA A 61 11.68 7.90 15.14
C ALA A 61 10.47 7.41 14.33
N LYS A 62 10.57 6.21 13.78
CA LYS A 62 9.51 5.53 13.04
C LYS A 62 9.56 4.04 13.34
N VAL A 63 8.36 3.47 13.58
CA VAL A 63 8.15 2.03 13.65
C VAL A 63 7.07 1.69 12.62
N VAL A 64 7.35 0.69 11.81
CA VAL A 64 6.46 0.19 10.77
C VAL A 64 6.46 -1.33 10.86
N ASN A 65 5.28 -1.91 10.87
CA ASN A 65 5.08 -3.36 10.83
C ASN A 65 4.42 -3.74 9.51
N GLY A 66 4.64 -4.96 9.08
CA GLY A 66 3.92 -5.50 7.95
C GLY A 66 3.81 -7.02 7.97
N TYR A 67 2.78 -7.50 7.30
CA TYR A 67 2.53 -8.91 7.08
C TYR A 67 2.21 -9.10 5.61
N GLU A 68 3.12 -9.69 4.83
CA GLU A 68 3.03 -9.89 3.36
C GLU A 68 2.70 -8.62 2.54
N GLU A 69 2.54 -7.48 3.17
CA GLU A 69 2.31 -6.19 2.54
C GLU A 69 3.46 -5.23 2.84
N TYR A 70 3.80 -4.39 1.88
CA TYR A 70 4.99 -3.54 1.93
C TYR A 70 4.68 -2.14 1.40
N PRO A 71 5.39 -1.09 1.87
CA PRO A 71 5.40 0.20 1.19
C PRO A 71 5.87 0.06 -0.26
N HIS A 72 5.30 0.84 -1.18
CA HIS A 72 5.62 0.78 -2.62
C HIS A 72 7.12 0.95 -2.94
N ASN A 73 7.85 1.65 -2.10
CA ASN A 73 9.29 1.89 -2.26
C ASN A 73 10.17 1.07 -1.31
N PHE A 74 9.64 -0.01 -0.73
CA PHE A 74 10.33 -0.88 0.23
C PHE A 74 11.65 -1.44 -0.34
N ASN A 75 11.66 -1.87 -1.61
CA ASN A 75 12.89 -2.35 -2.25
C ASN A 75 13.97 -1.27 -2.38
N LYS A 76 13.59 0.01 -2.49
CA LYS A 76 14.55 1.12 -2.46
C LYS A 76 15.15 1.29 -1.06
N LEU A 77 14.37 1.03 0.00
CA LEU A 77 14.88 0.95 1.38
C LEU A 77 15.87 -0.22 1.53
N ILE A 78 15.52 -1.42 1.04
CA ILE A 78 16.43 -2.58 1.09
C ILE A 78 17.75 -2.28 0.39
N LYS A 79 17.72 -1.65 -0.79
CA LYS A 79 18.94 -1.20 -1.49
C LYS A 79 19.74 -0.19 -0.65
N ALA A 80 19.08 0.75 0.03
CA ALA A 80 19.75 1.72 0.90
C ALA A 80 20.40 1.05 2.12
N LEU A 81 19.75 0.06 2.73
CA LEU A 81 20.28 -0.76 3.82
C LEU A 81 21.48 -1.59 3.35
N ASN A 82 21.39 -2.22 2.18
CA ASN A 82 22.49 -2.97 1.59
C ASN A 82 23.72 -2.08 1.35
N ASN A 83 23.52 -0.87 0.86
CA ASN A 83 24.60 0.10 0.65
C ASN A 83 25.21 0.59 1.98
N LEU A 84 24.37 0.76 3.01
CA LEU A 84 24.83 1.16 4.34
C LEU A 84 25.70 0.07 4.98
N PHE A 85 25.19 -1.16 5.01
CA PHE A 85 25.82 -2.26 5.73
C PHE A 85 26.80 -3.08 4.89
N GLY A 86 26.84 -2.88 3.56
CA GLY A 86 27.62 -3.74 2.65
C GLY A 86 27.09 -5.16 2.55
N SER A 87 25.82 -5.38 2.93
CA SER A 87 25.14 -6.67 2.90
C SER A 87 24.45 -6.91 1.56
N LYS A 88 24.04 -8.15 1.33
CA LYS A 88 23.24 -8.54 0.17
C LYS A 88 21.89 -9.12 0.66
N VAL A 89 21.13 -8.31 1.35
CA VAL A 89 19.73 -8.68 1.63
C VAL A 89 18.98 -8.67 0.31
N GLU A 90 18.36 -9.78 -0.04
CA GLU A 90 17.59 -9.87 -1.28
C GLU A 90 16.40 -8.93 -1.23
N SER A 91 16.16 -8.25 -2.35
CA SER A 91 14.93 -7.47 -2.51
C SER A 91 13.75 -8.43 -2.68
N ILE A 92 12.60 -8.01 -2.24
CA ILE A 92 11.36 -8.78 -2.39
C ILE A 92 11.02 -8.77 -3.89
N LYS A 93 11.01 -9.96 -4.50
CA LYS A 93 10.93 -10.13 -5.96
C LYS A 93 9.64 -9.56 -6.54
N ASP A 94 8.55 -9.66 -5.79
CA ASP A 94 7.21 -9.27 -6.26
C ASP A 94 6.88 -7.78 -6.01
N LEU A 95 7.78 -7.03 -5.37
CA LEU A 95 7.67 -5.58 -5.25
C LEU A 95 8.25 -4.87 -6.48
N ASN A 96 7.54 -4.96 -7.57
CA ASN A 96 7.89 -4.19 -8.76
C ASN A 96 7.41 -2.74 -8.57
N THR A 97 8.32 -1.84 -8.24
CA THR A 97 8.02 -0.42 -7.97
C THR A 97 7.67 0.38 -9.23
N GLU A 98 7.74 -0.25 -10.40
CA GLU A 98 7.37 0.34 -11.68
C GLU A 98 5.93 -0.02 -12.08
N ASN A 99 5.30 -0.96 -11.37
CA ASN A 99 3.94 -1.38 -11.67
C ASN A 99 2.90 -0.35 -11.24
N GLU A 100 1.87 -0.26 -12.05
CA GLU A 100 0.64 0.43 -11.69
C GLU A 100 -0.30 -0.60 -11.05
N VAL A 101 -0.71 -0.33 -9.80
CA VAL A 101 -1.54 -1.26 -9.02
C VAL A 101 -2.75 -0.53 -8.48
N ILE A 102 -3.91 -1.15 -8.61
CA ILE A 102 -5.15 -0.73 -7.96
C ILE A 102 -5.73 -1.96 -7.25
N THR A 103 -5.98 -1.83 -5.97
CA THR A 103 -6.73 -2.82 -5.20
C THR A 103 -7.81 -2.09 -4.42
N LEU A 104 -9.05 -2.44 -4.65
CA LEU A 104 -10.20 -1.94 -3.89
C LEU A 104 -11.01 -3.12 -3.40
N SER A 105 -11.24 -3.21 -2.11
CA SER A 105 -12.16 -4.17 -1.52
C SER A 105 -13.26 -3.47 -0.75
N ALA A 106 -14.46 -3.99 -0.83
CA ALA A 106 -15.57 -3.61 0.00
C ALA A 106 -16.30 -4.86 0.48
N GLU A 107 -16.56 -4.91 1.78
CA GLU A 107 -17.36 -5.93 2.44
C GLU A 107 -18.60 -5.26 3.01
N TYR A 108 -19.78 -5.78 2.70
CA TYR A 108 -21.06 -5.27 3.17
C TYR A 108 -21.98 -6.41 3.60
N TYR A 109 -23.07 -6.08 4.27
CA TYR A 109 -24.02 -7.12 4.68
C TYR A 109 -24.56 -7.88 3.47
N GLY A 110 -24.24 -9.16 3.39
CA GLY A 110 -24.68 -10.06 2.31
C GLY A 110 -23.74 -10.15 1.12
N GLY A 111 -22.58 -9.49 1.14
CA GLY A 111 -21.65 -9.62 0.02
C GLY A 111 -20.31 -8.92 0.16
N HIS A 112 -19.52 -9.09 -0.89
CA HIS A 112 -18.25 -8.40 -1.04
C HIS A 112 -17.98 -8.06 -2.51
N GLN A 113 -17.21 -7.01 -2.73
CA GLN A 113 -16.64 -6.67 -4.03
C GLN A 113 -15.15 -6.48 -3.91
N TYR A 114 -14.39 -7.11 -4.79
CA TYR A 114 -12.94 -6.99 -4.84
C TYR A 114 -12.49 -6.64 -6.25
N ILE A 115 -11.69 -5.61 -6.37
CA ILE A 115 -11.14 -5.13 -7.63
C ILE A 115 -9.63 -5.14 -7.52
N PHE A 116 -9.00 -5.75 -8.49
CA PHE A 116 -7.56 -5.78 -8.63
C PHE A 116 -7.15 -5.42 -10.05
N LEU A 117 -6.18 -4.53 -10.16
CA LEU A 117 -5.51 -4.20 -11.40
C LEU A 117 -4.02 -4.15 -11.16
N GLU A 118 -3.26 -4.84 -11.98
CA GLU A 118 -1.83 -4.72 -12.07
C GLU A 118 -1.42 -4.58 -13.53
N ASN A 119 -0.77 -3.48 -13.87
CA ASN A 119 -0.46 -3.10 -15.25
C ASN A 119 -1.71 -3.05 -16.13
N ASN A 120 -1.87 -4.00 -17.07
CA ASN A 120 -3.02 -4.07 -18.00
C ASN A 120 -3.91 -5.30 -17.77
N ALA A 121 -3.68 -6.02 -16.68
CA ALA A 121 -4.50 -7.16 -16.28
C ALA A 121 -5.34 -6.81 -15.05
N GLY A 122 -6.65 -6.94 -15.17
CA GLY A 122 -7.57 -6.64 -14.08
C GLY A 122 -8.54 -7.77 -13.80
N PHE A 123 -9.06 -7.77 -12.59
CA PHE A 123 -10.10 -8.68 -12.13
C PHE A 123 -11.11 -7.89 -11.31
N VAL A 124 -12.38 -8.22 -11.50
CA VAL A 124 -13.47 -7.80 -10.61
C VAL A 124 -14.11 -9.06 -10.07
N ASP A 125 -14.12 -9.21 -8.78
CA ASP A 125 -14.83 -10.27 -8.09
C ASP A 125 -16.02 -9.68 -7.35
N GLU A 126 -17.17 -10.22 -7.58
CA GLU A 126 -18.40 -9.89 -6.88
C GLU A 126 -19.02 -11.17 -6.33
N ASN A 127 -18.98 -11.33 -5.02
CA ASN A 127 -19.53 -12.49 -4.30
C ASN A 127 -19.01 -13.85 -4.83
N GLY A 128 -17.73 -13.92 -5.20
CA GLY A 128 -17.09 -15.12 -5.72
C GLY A 128 -17.23 -15.29 -7.24
N ASN A 129 -17.89 -14.37 -7.93
CA ASN A 129 -17.97 -14.35 -9.39
C ASN A 129 -16.86 -13.45 -9.96
N THR A 130 -15.80 -14.06 -10.44
CA THR A 130 -14.63 -13.32 -10.96
C THR A 130 -14.75 -13.06 -12.46
N THR A 131 -14.69 -11.79 -12.84
CA THR A 131 -14.60 -11.32 -14.22
C THR A 131 -13.18 -10.81 -14.51
N LYS A 132 -12.54 -11.34 -15.55
CA LYS A 132 -11.25 -10.86 -16.05
C LYS A 132 -11.47 -9.68 -16.99
N VAL A 133 -10.69 -8.61 -16.80
CA VAL A 133 -10.76 -7.40 -17.58
C VAL A 133 -9.41 -7.10 -18.21
N LYS A 134 -9.40 -6.87 -19.53
CA LYS A 134 -8.21 -6.36 -20.22
C LYS A 134 -8.33 -4.84 -20.33
N ILE A 135 -7.37 -4.15 -19.79
CA ILE A 135 -7.39 -2.69 -19.74
C ILE A 135 -6.75 -2.11 -21.01
N ASP A 136 -7.46 -1.16 -21.58
CA ASP A 136 -6.95 -0.33 -22.67
C ASP A 136 -6.01 0.76 -22.11
N GLU A 137 -4.86 0.94 -22.77
CA GLU A 137 -3.82 1.86 -22.31
C GLU A 137 -4.30 3.32 -22.28
N PHE A 138 -5.12 3.72 -23.25
CA PHE A 138 -5.68 5.08 -23.30
C PHE A 138 -6.66 5.33 -22.15
N LYS A 139 -7.51 4.34 -21.84
CA LYS A 139 -8.41 4.41 -20.67
C LYS A 139 -7.62 4.51 -19.37
N LYS A 140 -6.52 3.76 -19.26
CA LYS A 140 -5.65 3.78 -18.09
C LYS A 140 -4.98 5.15 -17.88
N GLN A 141 -4.44 5.74 -18.93
CA GLN A 141 -3.85 7.07 -18.85
C GLN A 141 -4.89 8.14 -18.44
N ASN A 142 -6.10 8.08 -19.02
CA ASN A 142 -7.19 8.97 -18.61
C ASN A 142 -7.60 8.77 -17.16
N PHE A 143 -7.65 7.54 -16.69
CA PHE A 143 -7.94 7.22 -15.28
C PHE A 143 -6.93 7.89 -14.36
N TRP A 144 -5.62 7.72 -14.60
CA TRP A 144 -4.60 8.31 -13.73
C TRP A 144 -4.65 9.83 -13.71
N LYS A 145 -4.94 10.46 -14.86
CA LYS A 145 -5.19 11.91 -14.90
C LYS A 145 -6.38 12.29 -14.01
N LYS A 146 -7.47 11.53 -14.03
CA LYS A 146 -8.63 11.78 -13.17
C LYS A 146 -8.31 11.57 -11.69
N ILE A 147 -7.49 10.58 -11.33
CA ILE A 147 -7.04 10.36 -9.97
C ILE A 147 -6.27 11.58 -9.43
N ASP A 148 -5.41 12.18 -10.24
CA ASP A 148 -4.71 13.43 -9.88
C ASP A 148 -5.70 14.59 -9.70
N GLU A 149 -6.64 14.80 -10.62
CA GLU A 149 -7.68 15.83 -10.55
C GLU A 149 -8.60 15.69 -9.33
N LEU A 150 -8.93 14.46 -8.95
CA LEU A 150 -9.75 14.15 -7.76
C LEU A 150 -9.00 14.32 -6.44
N GLY A 151 -7.67 14.46 -6.49
CA GLY A 151 -6.83 14.62 -5.32
C GLY A 151 -6.79 13.39 -4.42
N VAL A 152 -6.88 12.20 -5.01
CA VAL A 152 -6.92 10.91 -4.27
C VAL A 152 -5.69 10.72 -3.40
N TRP A 153 -4.53 11.20 -3.85
CA TRP A 153 -3.26 11.11 -3.11
C TRP A 153 -3.27 11.85 -1.76
N ASN A 154 -4.17 12.84 -1.61
CA ASN A 154 -4.33 13.64 -0.39
C ASN A 154 -5.42 13.11 0.55
N TRP A 155 -6.05 11.99 0.24
CA TRP A 155 -7.03 11.39 1.13
C TRP A 155 -6.43 10.99 2.46
N HIS A 156 -7.22 10.98 3.52
CA HIS A 156 -6.79 10.43 4.81
C HIS A 156 -6.65 8.91 4.71
N ASN A 157 -5.78 8.35 5.54
CA ASN A 157 -5.52 6.91 5.51
C ASN A 157 -6.64 6.09 6.17
N LYS A 158 -7.40 6.72 7.10
CA LYS A 158 -8.54 6.08 7.77
C LYS A 158 -9.77 6.97 7.75
N TYR A 159 -10.94 6.36 7.57
CA TYR A 159 -12.23 7.01 7.63
C TYR A 159 -13.16 6.26 8.60
N PRO A 160 -13.83 6.99 9.53
CA PRO A 160 -13.74 8.45 9.67
C PRO A 160 -12.36 8.87 10.17
N HIS A 161 -11.82 9.95 9.64
CA HIS A 161 -10.54 10.53 10.08
C HIS A 161 -10.68 11.35 11.37
N ARG A 162 -11.91 11.61 11.79
CA ARG A 162 -12.29 12.24 13.07
C ARG A 162 -13.44 11.46 13.68
N GLN A 163 -13.58 11.53 15.00
CA GLN A 163 -14.69 10.88 15.69
C GLN A 163 -16.03 11.41 15.15
N PRO A 164 -16.89 10.54 14.61
CA PRO A 164 -18.18 10.97 14.08
C PRO A 164 -19.09 11.46 15.21
N LYS A 165 -19.89 12.48 14.91
CA LYS A 165 -20.89 13.01 15.86
C LYS A 165 -22.07 12.06 16.10
N TYR A 166 -22.28 11.12 15.19
CA TYR A 166 -23.38 10.16 15.20
C TYR A 166 -22.82 8.74 15.11
N ALA A 167 -23.52 7.77 15.69
CA ALA A 167 -23.20 6.36 15.52
C ALA A 167 -23.30 5.97 14.04
N ALA A 168 -22.40 5.10 13.58
CA ALA A 168 -22.49 4.55 12.24
C ALA A 168 -23.81 3.76 12.11
N PRO A 169 -24.48 3.81 10.95
CA PRO A 169 -25.65 2.97 10.70
C PRO A 169 -25.34 1.48 10.86
N THR A 170 -26.38 0.69 11.08
CA THR A 170 -26.26 -0.77 11.22
C THR A 170 -25.82 -1.50 9.95
N CYS A 171 -25.96 -0.87 8.78
CA CYS A 171 -25.43 -1.39 7.50
C CYS A 171 -23.94 -1.10 7.43
N GLN A 172 -23.14 -2.13 7.66
CA GLN A 172 -21.70 -2.01 7.78
C GLN A 172 -21.05 -2.20 6.41
N VAL A 173 -20.32 -1.19 5.94
CA VAL A 173 -19.43 -1.30 4.78
C VAL A 173 -18.00 -1.08 5.26
N ASN A 174 -17.19 -2.13 5.20
CA ASN A 174 -15.75 -2.06 5.35
C ASN A 174 -15.11 -1.94 3.98
N TRP A 175 -14.27 -0.94 3.78
CA TRP A 175 -13.57 -0.80 2.50
C TRP A 175 -12.10 -0.51 2.71
N LYS A 176 -11.28 -0.98 1.77
CA LYS A 176 -9.85 -0.71 1.70
C LYS A 176 -9.46 -0.39 0.26
N LEU A 177 -8.61 0.61 0.09
CA LEU A 177 -8.05 1.01 -1.19
C LEU A 177 -6.53 1.09 -1.11
N LYS A 178 -5.87 0.47 -2.07
CA LYS A 178 -4.45 0.62 -2.35
C LYS A 178 -4.30 1.01 -3.82
N ILE A 179 -3.69 2.14 -4.08
CA ILE A 179 -3.33 2.54 -5.44
C ILE A 179 -1.87 2.93 -5.50
N ILE A 180 -1.22 2.50 -6.56
CA ILE A 180 0.18 2.80 -6.84
C ILE A 180 0.27 3.22 -8.31
N ASN A 181 0.92 4.35 -8.56
CA ASN A 181 1.26 4.81 -9.90
C ASN A 181 2.67 5.39 -9.88
N HIS A 182 3.60 4.66 -10.44
CA HIS A 182 5.03 5.00 -10.44
C HIS A 182 5.56 5.37 -9.05
N ASN A 183 5.78 6.67 -8.78
CA ASN A 183 6.33 7.15 -7.52
C ASN A 183 5.28 7.58 -6.49
N LYS A 184 4.00 7.47 -6.83
CA LYS A 184 2.88 7.83 -5.94
C LYS A 184 2.21 6.58 -5.42
N ALA A 185 1.92 6.54 -4.13
CA ALA A 185 1.13 5.48 -3.52
C ALA A 185 0.14 6.06 -2.53
N LYS A 186 -1.03 5.44 -2.47
CA LYS A 186 -2.05 5.75 -1.48
C LYS A 186 -2.67 4.47 -0.95
N HIS A 187 -2.70 4.36 0.39
CA HIS A 187 -3.44 3.36 1.11
C HIS A 187 -4.46 4.07 1.98
N CYS A 188 -5.70 3.69 1.89
CA CYS A 188 -6.73 4.21 2.78
C CYS A 188 -7.83 3.17 3.00
N SER A 189 -8.51 3.31 4.13
CA SER A 189 -9.58 2.41 4.53
C SER A 189 -10.66 3.17 5.26
N GLY A 190 -11.84 2.60 5.32
CA GLY A 190 -12.92 3.18 6.06
C GLY A 190 -13.97 2.15 6.47
N TYR A 191 -14.71 2.56 7.49
CA TYR A 191 -15.87 1.86 7.99
C TYR A 191 -17.06 2.79 7.82
N TYR A 192 -17.92 2.51 6.83
CA TYR A 192 -19.09 3.31 6.46
C TYR A 192 -18.80 4.75 5.98
N PHE A 193 -17.67 5.32 6.31
CA PHE A 193 -17.30 6.68 5.94
C PHE A 193 -16.31 6.67 4.78
N PHE A 194 -16.51 7.59 3.83
CA PHE A 194 -15.76 7.67 2.59
C PHE A 194 -15.14 9.07 2.40
N PRO A 195 -14.06 9.19 1.60
CA PRO A 195 -13.59 10.48 1.13
C PRO A 195 -14.66 11.25 0.34
N ARG A 196 -14.58 12.57 0.37
CA ARG A 196 -15.57 13.44 -0.31
C ARG A 196 -15.79 13.09 -1.79
N ASN A 197 -14.70 12.68 -2.48
CA ASN A 197 -14.75 12.38 -3.92
C ASN A 197 -14.80 10.87 -4.20
N PHE A 198 -15.08 10.03 -3.21
CA PHE A 198 -15.05 8.57 -3.37
C PHE A 198 -16.00 8.06 -4.47
N LYS A 199 -17.21 8.58 -4.51
CA LYS A 199 -18.20 8.23 -5.55
C LYS A 199 -17.76 8.61 -6.97
N LYS A 200 -16.99 9.69 -7.13
CA LYS A 200 -16.38 10.03 -8.41
C LYS A 200 -15.23 9.09 -8.75
N PHE A 201 -14.43 8.71 -7.78
CA PHE A 201 -13.37 7.75 -7.93
C PHE A 201 -13.91 6.37 -8.38
N THR A 202 -14.94 5.82 -7.72
CA THR A 202 -15.53 4.53 -8.11
C THR A 202 -16.12 4.59 -9.52
N LYS A 203 -16.72 5.71 -9.92
CA LYS A 203 -17.20 5.92 -11.29
C LYS A 203 -16.05 5.87 -12.31
N GLU A 204 -14.93 6.53 -12.05
CA GLU A 204 -13.77 6.48 -12.96
C GLU A 204 -13.14 5.07 -12.97
N LEU A 205 -13.16 4.37 -11.85
CA LEU A 205 -12.72 2.98 -11.78
C LEU A 205 -13.66 2.06 -12.57
N SER A 206 -14.97 2.26 -12.50
CA SER A 206 -15.96 1.56 -13.35
C SER A 206 -15.69 1.78 -14.83
N ASN A 207 -15.43 3.03 -15.25
CA ASN A 207 -15.09 3.36 -16.63
C ASN A 207 -13.82 2.64 -17.10
N LEU A 208 -12.80 2.58 -16.23
CA LEU A 208 -11.55 1.87 -16.51
C LEU A 208 -11.77 0.38 -16.65
N MET A 209 -12.48 -0.22 -15.70
CA MET A 209 -12.70 -1.67 -15.64
C MET A 209 -13.80 -2.15 -16.60
N GLY A 210 -14.66 -1.25 -17.11
CA GLY A 210 -15.80 -1.61 -17.94
C GLY A 210 -16.88 -2.41 -17.21
N VAL A 211 -16.91 -2.35 -15.89
CA VAL A 211 -17.85 -3.03 -14.99
C VAL A 211 -18.36 -2.01 -13.98
N GLU A 212 -19.63 -2.08 -13.63
CA GLU A 212 -20.21 -1.21 -12.61
C GLU A 212 -19.63 -1.54 -11.22
N ILE A 213 -19.16 -0.52 -10.52
CA ILE A 213 -18.57 -0.63 -9.18
C ILE A 213 -19.40 0.23 -8.24
N GLU A 214 -20.21 -0.41 -7.43
CA GLU A 214 -21.07 0.21 -6.42
C GLU A 214 -20.60 -0.18 -5.02
N ILE A 215 -20.19 0.81 -4.22
CA ILE A 215 -19.75 0.64 -2.81
C ILE A 215 -20.48 1.65 -1.95
#